data_559db23433b01627907bd5029b0cae89
#
_entry.id   559db23433b01627907bd5029b0cae89
#
_cell.length_a   1.000
_cell.length_b   1.000
_cell.length_c   1.000
_cell.angle_alpha   90.00
_cell.angle_beta   90.00
_cell.angle_gamma   90.00
#
_symmetry.space_group_name_H-M   'P 1'
#
loop_
_entity.id
_entity.type
_entity.pdbx_description
1 polymer ?
#
loop_
_entity_poly.entity_id
_entity_poly.type
_entity_poly.pdbx_seq_one_letter_code
_entity_poly.pdbx_strand_id
1 'polypeptide(L)'
;LKRKIDRYLLDWKNNPKRKPLIVKGARQIGKTESIRAFAKANYESVIEINFVLQKKFRAIFDAGYEVETIIKNISLLEPSWRFIPHRTLIFFDELQKCPDCATSLKSFCQDGRYDVICSGSLMGIYYEEIESNAVGFKDDFDMFSMDFEEFLWAKGYQPKQIEDMYRHMVELKPFSQLEMDTIMDVFRDYMSLGGMPEVVKMYIDNGHFGGTLELQRQLLKDYEEDITKYAKQTDKAKLLAVYSHISTFLAKDNKKYQITKIAKGARNREYVGAVDWLKEAGVINVCYCLNNVELPLKGNYMADYYKLYYHDTGLLIASLDEEAQEDLRANKNFGTYKGAIYENIVGEMLRKSGYEQLYFYKRENPALEMDFFVRDANSLIPVEVKAKDNATASLNNLIKWDSYPDVKYGIKLGYKNIGWN
;
A
#
# COMPACT_ATOMS: atom_id res chain seq x y z
N LEU A 1 -6.52 -16.64 1.87
CA LEU A 1 -5.50 -16.25 0.88
C LEU A 1 -4.13 -16.21 1.55
N LYS A 2 -3.10 -16.76 0.88
CA LYS A 2 -1.72 -16.69 1.35
C LYS A 2 -1.17 -15.28 1.16
N ARG A 3 -0.43 -14.77 2.16
CA ARG A 3 0.12 -13.40 2.14
C ARG A 3 1.61 -13.39 2.49
N LYS A 4 2.33 -12.40 2.02
CA LYS A 4 3.77 -12.20 2.35
C LYS A 4 3.99 -11.95 3.85
N ILE A 5 3.02 -11.32 4.51
CA ILE A 5 3.05 -11.12 5.96
C ILE A 5 3.10 -12.45 6.73
N ASP A 6 2.57 -13.54 6.19
CA ASP A 6 2.56 -14.85 6.88
C ASP A 6 4.00 -15.31 7.19
N ARG A 7 4.91 -15.12 6.23
CA ARG A 7 6.34 -15.40 6.42
C ARG A 7 6.98 -14.43 7.41
N TYR A 8 6.68 -13.13 7.27
CA TYR A 8 7.19 -12.12 8.20
C TYR A 8 6.81 -12.41 9.65
N LEU A 9 5.55 -12.80 9.91
CA LEU A 9 5.07 -13.16 11.24
C LEU A 9 5.80 -14.39 11.81
N LEU A 10 6.11 -15.38 10.98
CA LEU A 10 6.91 -16.54 11.40
C LEU A 10 8.36 -16.14 11.73
N ASP A 11 8.99 -15.34 10.89
CA ASP A 11 10.35 -14.84 11.11
C ASP A 11 10.40 -13.96 12.38
N TRP A 12 9.39 -13.09 12.59
CA TRP A 12 9.24 -12.30 13.81
C TRP A 12 9.10 -13.18 15.05
N LYS A 13 8.23 -14.19 15.04
CA LYS A 13 8.06 -15.11 16.16
C LYS A 13 9.34 -15.85 16.53
N ASN A 14 10.11 -16.25 15.54
CA ASN A 14 11.37 -16.98 15.71
C ASN A 14 12.54 -16.09 16.15
N ASN A 15 12.40 -14.77 16.10
CA ASN A 15 13.41 -13.84 16.58
C ASN A 15 13.41 -13.79 18.11
N PRO A 16 14.50 -14.20 18.80
CA PRO A 16 14.57 -14.16 20.26
C PRO A 16 14.54 -12.75 20.86
N LYS A 17 14.79 -11.73 20.04
CA LYS A 17 14.75 -10.32 20.41
C LYS A 17 13.50 -9.60 19.87
N ARG A 18 12.46 -10.35 19.49
CA ARG A 18 11.23 -9.77 18.98
C ARG A 18 10.60 -8.81 20.00
N LYS A 19 10.03 -7.76 19.50
CA LYS A 19 9.29 -6.77 20.27
C LYS A 19 7.80 -6.87 19.94
N PRO A 20 6.91 -6.30 20.75
CA PRO A 20 5.52 -6.10 20.33
C PRO A 20 5.43 -5.55 18.91
N LEU A 21 4.56 -6.12 18.10
CA LEU A 21 4.44 -5.79 16.68
C LEU A 21 3.17 -4.98 16.43
N ILE A 22 3.28 -3.89 15.67
CA ILE A 22 2.12 -3.16 15.15
C ILE A 22 2.02 -3.38 13.64
N VAL A 23 0.96 -4.05 13.18
CA VAL A 23 0.63 -4.22 11.77
C VAL A 23 -0.26 -3.07 11.33
N LYS A 24 0.31 -2.18 10.53
CA LYS A 24 -0.34 -0.97 10.01
C LYS A 24 -0.76 -1.16 8.55
N GLY A 25 -1.69 -0.37 8.07
CA GLY A 25 -2.07 -0.33 6.67
C GLY A 25 -3.51 0.13 6.48
N ALA A 26 -3.90 0.34 5.23
CA ALA A 26 -5.24 0.75 4.86
C ALA A 26 -6.31 -0.23 5.40
N ARG A 27 -7.56 0.18 5.38
CA ARG A 27 -8.67 -0.70 5.77
C ARG A 27 -8.87 -1.81 4.73
N GLN A 28 -9.45 -2.93 5.19
CA GLN A 28 -9.90 -4.05 4.35
C GLN A 28 -8.79 -4.75 3.53
N ILE A 29 -7.51 -4.53 3.89
CA ILE A 29 -6.36 -5.21 3.24
C ILE A 29 -6.01 -6.57 3.87
N GLY A 30 -6.80 -7.05 4.84
CA GLY A 30 -6.67 -8.38 5.44
C GLY A 30 -5.78 -8.49 6.67
N LYS A 31 -5.45 -7.40 7.38
CA LYS A 31 -4.61 -7.41 8.59
C LYS A 31 -5.10 -8.40 9.64
N THR A 32 -6.32 -8.23 10.10
CA THR A 32 -6.95 -9.03 11.17
C THR A 32 -6.99 -10.51 10.80
N GLU A 33 -7.36 -10.84 9.54
CA GLU A 33 -7.42 -12.23 9.08
C GLU A 33 -6.04 -12.90 9.03
N SER A 34 -5.01 -12.20 8.56
CA SER A 34 -3.63 -12.73 8.56
C SER A 34 -3.11 -12.98 9.96
N ILE A 35 -3.37 -12.05 10.90
CA ILE A 35 -2.95 -12.20 12.30
C ILE A 35 -3.70 -13.36 12.97
N ARG A 36 -5.02 -13.48 12.77
CA ARG A 36 -5.82 -14.60 13.30
C ARG A 36 -5.35 -15.95 12.80
N ALA A 37 -5.11 -16.07 11.49
CA ALA A 37 -4.61 -17.30 10.89
C ALA A 37 -3.24 -17.70 11.47
N PHE A 38 -2.33 -16.73 11.58
CA PHE A 38 -1.03 -16.92 12.21
C PHE A 38 -1.14 -17.31 13.68
N ALA A 39 -1.96 -16.60 14.45
CA ALA A 39 -2.18 -16.85 15.88
C ALA A 39 -2.68 -18.29 16.14
N LYS A 40 -3.72 -18.68 15.41
CA LYS A 40 -4.31 -20.02 15.52
C LYS A 40 -3.32 -21.15 15.21
N ALA A 41 -2.43 -20.93 14.26
CA ALA A 41 -1.46 -21.95 13.84
C ALA A 41 -0.24 -22.04 14.76
N ASN A 42 0.05 -21.00 15.55
CA ASN A 42 1.35 -20.85 16.20
C ASN A 42 1.30 -20.69 17.72
N TYR A 43 0.12 -20.51 18.33
CA TYR A 43 -0.02 -20.31 19.78
C TYR A 43 -1.06 -21.25 20.38
N GLU A 44 -0.80 -21.65 21.62
CA GLU A 44 -1.70 -22.51 22.40
C GLU A 44 -2.90 -21.71 22.91
N SER A 45 -2.69 -20.45 23.27
CA SER A 45 -3.72 -19.51 23.71
C SER A 45 -3.64 -18.22 22.91
N VAL A 46 -4.79 -17.73 22.49
CA VAL A 46 -4.92 -16.45 21.77
C VAL A 46 -5.95 -15.60 22.49
N ILE A 47 -5.52 -14.42 22.93
CA ILE A 47 -6.36 -13.42 23.57
C ILE A 47 -6.57 -12.32 22.56
N GLU A 48 -7.72 -12.30 21.91
CA GLU A 48 -8.09 -11.29 20.95
C GLU A 48 -9.04 -10.26 21.56
N ILE A 49 -8.64 -8.99 21.52
CA ILE A 49 -9.43 -7.84 21.99
C ILE A 49 -9.60 -6.85 20.86
N ASN A 50 -10.82 -6.66 20.39
CA ASN A 50 -11.17 -5.64 19.41
C ASN A 50 -11.77 -4.42 20.11
N PHE A 51 -11.04 -3.31 20.11
CA PHE A 51 -11.44 -2.10 20.85
C PHE A 51 -12.65 -1.35 20.26
N VAL A 52 -13.15 -1.71 19.08
CA VAL A 52 -14.41 -1.21 18.53
C VAL A 52 -15.58 -2.02 19.06
N LEU A 53 -15.48 -3.34 19.00
CA LEU A 53 -16.56 -4.26 19.37
C LEU A 53 -16.66 -4.46 20.88
N GLN A 54 -15.53 -4.50 21.55
CA GLN A 54 -15.41 -4.83 22.97
C GLN A 54 -14.97 -3.60 23.78
N LYS A 55 -15.76 -2.54 23.74
CA LYS A 55 -15.43 -1.23 24.37
C LYS A 55 -15.05 -1.31 25.84
N LYS A 56 -15.61 -2.31 26.59
CA LYS A 56 -15.31 -2.53 28.01
C LYS A 56 -13.82 -2.77 28.29
N PHE A 57 -13.09 -3.36 27.32
CA PHE A 57 -11.66 -3.63 27.47
C PHE A 57 -10.77 -2.40 27.34
N ARG A 58 -11.28 -1.22 26.95
CA ARG A 58 -10.46 0.00 26.95
C ARG A 58 -10.04 0.40 28.37
N ALA A 59 -10.86 0.08 29.37
CA ALA A 59 -10.59 0.37 30.76
C ALA A 59 -9.51 -0.49 31.41
N ILE A 60 -8.97 -1.50 30.72
CA ILE A 60 -7.91 -2.36 31.29
C ILE A 60 -6.61 -1.61 31.59
N PHE A 61 -6.43 -0.43 31.01
CA PHE A 61 -5.25 0.43 31.15
C PHE A 61 -5.45 1.53 32.18
N ASP A 62 -6.64 1.78 32.72
CA ASP A 62 -6.96 2.89 33.62
C ASP A 62 -6.18 2.83 34.94
N ALA A 63 -5.78 1.64 35.37
CA ALA A 63 -4.99 1.43 36.59
C ALA A 63 -3.47 1.41 36.37
N GLY A 64 -3.02 1.74 35.14
CA GLY A 64 -1.62 1.76 34.74
C GLY A 64 -1.24 0.73 33.70
N TYR A 65 0.00 0.77 33.28
CA TYR A 65 0.51 0.01 32.13
C TYR A 65 1.35 -1.23 32.51
N GLU A 66 1.37 -1.62 33.78
CA GLU A 66 2.06 -2.83 34.22
C GLU A 66 1.34 -4.07 33.70
N VAL A 67 2.10 -5.02 33.15
CA VAL A 67 1.56 -6.23 32.50
C VAL A 67 0.68 -7.05 33.44
N GLU A 68 1.10 -7.21 34.72
CA GLU A 68 0.31 -7.91 35.75
C GLU A 68 -1.07 -7.26 35.96
N THR A 69 -1.10 -5.93 36.03
CA THR A 69 -2.35 -5.18 36.21
C THR A 69 -3.25 -5.33 35.00
N ILE A 70 -2.71 -5.25 33.77
CA ILE A 70 -3.46 -5.41 32.52
C ILE A 70 -4.05 -6.83 32.46
N ILE A 71 -3.24 -7.86 32.70
CA ILE A 71 -3.70 -9.27 32.66
C ILE A 71 -4.76 -9.53 33.72
N LYS A 72 -4.58 -9.01 34.92
CA LYS A 72 -5.59 -9.09 35.99
C LYS A 72 -6.92 -8.50 35.53
N ASN A 73 -6.88 -7.28 34.95
CA ASN A 73 -8.07 -6.61 34.48
C ASN A 73 -8.77 -7.36 33.32
N ILE A 74 -7.97 -7.90 32.37
CA ILE A 74 -8.51 -8.74 31.31
C ILE A 74 -9.18 -10.01 31.89
N SER A 75 -8.52 -10.67 32.85
CA SER A 75 -9.06 -11.90 33.48
C SER A 75 -10.31 -11.64 34.31
N LEU A 76 -10.46 -10.45 34.89
CA LEU A 76 -11.70 -10.02 35.56
C LEU A 76 -12.86 -9.86 34.59
N LEU A 77 -12.59 -9.31 33.39
CA LEU A 77 -13.60 -9.09 32.34
C LEU A 77 -13.96 -10.38 31.58
N GLU A 78 -13.02 -11.31 31.46
CA GLU A 78 -13.19 -12.58 30.75
C GLU A 78 -12.42 -13.72 31.46
N PRO A 79 -13.02 -14.33 32.50
CA PRO A 79 -12.36 -15.34 33.32
C PRO A 79 -12.03 -16.67 32.59
N SER A 80 -12.61 -16.88 31.42
CA SER A 80 -12.34 -18.08 30.60
C SER A 80 -10.98 -18.05 29.88
N TRP A 81 -10.41 -16.86 29.71
CA TRP A 81 -9.15 -16.69 28.98
C TRP A 81 -7.94 -17.15 29.78
N ARG A 82 -7.03 -17.85 29.12
CA ARG A 82 -5.82 -18.42 29.75
C ARG A 82 -4.58 -17.70 29.28
N PHE A 83 -3.80 -17.18 30.22
CA PHE A 83 -2.50 -16.57 29.98
C PHE A 83 -1.39 -17.56 30.32
N ILE A 84 -0.75 -18.13 29.31
CA ILE A 84 0.32 -19.12 29.45
C ILE A 84 1.63 -18.43 28.99
N PRO A 85 2.62 -18.20 29.90
CA PRO A 85 3.87 -17.57 29.53
C PRO A 85 4.52 -18.26 28.32
N HIS A 86 4.98 -17.46 27.35
CA HIS A 86 5.63 -17.88 26.11
C HIS A 86 4.78 -18.72 25.14
N ARG A 87 3.49 -18.94 25.45
CA ARG A 87 2.55 -19.70 24.60
C ARG A 87 1.26 -18.94 24.29
N THR A 88 1.11 -17.74 24.84
CA THR A 88 -0.05 -16.87 24.56
C THR A 88 0.36 -15.73 23.64
N LEU A 89 -0.46 -15.53 22.61
CA LEU A 89 -0.47 -14.27 21.84
C LEU A 89 -1.60 -13.39 22.34
N ILE A 90 -1.30 -12.15 22.67
CA ILE A 90 -2.29 -11.09 22.91
C ILE A 90 -2.41 -10.30 21.63
N PHE A 91 -3.59 -10.30 21.04
CA PHE A 91 -3.90 -9.58 19.81
C PHE A 91 -4.85 -8.42 20.10
N PHE A 92 -4.33 -7.20 20.02
CA PHE A 92 -5.10 -5.97 20.14
C PHE A 92 -5.48 -5.45 18.76
N ASP A 93 -6.76 -5.56 18.41
CA ASP A 93 -7.28 -5.10 17.13
C ASP A 93 -7.93 -3.72 17.27
N GLU A 94 -7.85 -2.91 16.19
CA GLU A 94 -8.34 -1.53 16.13
C GLU A 94 -7.63 -0.61 17.14
N LEU A 95 -6.30 -0.68 17.20
CA LEU A 95 -5.42 0.06 18.13
C LEU A 95 -5.76 1.56 18.21
N GLN A 96 -6.18 2.19 17.10
CA GLN A 96 -6.55 3.61 17.04
C GLN A 96 -7.77 3.96 17.92
N LYS A 97 -8.45 2.98 18.49
CA LYS A 97 -9.58 3.19 19.42
C LYS A 97 -9.18 3.11 20.88
N CYS A 98 -7.92 2.81 21.17
CA CYS A 98 -7.36 2.74 22.52
C CYS A 98 -5.88 3.17 22.50
N PRO A 99 -5.59 4.48 22.53
CA PRO A 99 -4.21 5.00 22.54
C PRO A 99 -3.36 4.46 23.68
N ASP A 100 -3.94 4.21 24.86
CA ASP A 100 -3.27 3.63 26.02
C ASP A 100 -2.66 2.25 25.75
N CYS A 101 -3.26 1.48 24.85
CA CYS A 101 -2.69 0.22 24.40
C CYS A 101 -1.32 0.41 23.75
N ALA A 102 -1.12 1.46 22.94
CA ALA A 102 0.17 1.76 22.35
C ALA A 102 1.22 2.12 23.41
N THR A 103 0.82 2.85 24.45
CA THR A 103 1.67 3.20 25.60
C THR A 103 2.12 1.94 26.35
N SER A 104 1.22 0.97 26.55
CA SER A 104 1.50 -0.27 27.29
C SER A 104 2.52 -1.20 26.61
N LEU A 105 2.78 -1.05 25.31
CA LEU A 105 3.67 -1.93 24.56
C LEU A 105 5.11 -1.95 25.09
N LYS A 106 5.58 -0.82 25.69
CA LYS A 106 6.86 -0.77 26.39
C LYS A 106 6.93 -1.77 27.53
N SER A 107 5.89 -1.81 28.35
CA SER A 107 5.80 -2.75 29.49
C SER A 107 5.78 -4.20 29.03
N PHE A 108 5.01 -4.52 27.99
CA PHE A 108 5.00 -5.86 27.39
C PHE A 108 6.37 -6.25 26.83
N CYS A 109 7.07 -5.33 26.16
CA CYS A 109 8.41 -5.58 25.64
C CYS A 109 9.42 -5.90 26.76
N GLN A 110 9.32 -5.20 27.89
CA GLN A 110 10.20 -5.41 29.05
C GLN A 110 9.87 -6.67 29.82
N ASP A 111 8.58 -7.02 29.92
CA ASP A 111 8.12 -8.24 30.61
C ASP A 111 8.50 -9.51 29.84
N GLY A 112 8.28 -9.54 28.53
CA GLY A 112 8.71 -10.62 27.64
C GLY A 112 7.99 -11.97 27.79
N ARG A 113 7.03 -12.12 28.72
CA ARG A 113 6.28 -13.37 28.92
C ARG A 113 5.24 -13.63 27.85
N TYR A 114 4.72 -12.60 27.22
CA TYR A 114 3.64 -12.68 26.26
C TYR A 114 4.01 -11.98 24.96
N ASP A 115 3.72 -12.63 23.86
CA ASP A 115 3.82 -12.01 22.56
C ASP A 115 2.61 -11.10 22.33
N VAL A 116 2.85 -9.91 21.79
CA VAL A 116 1.80 -8.93 21.51
C VAL A 116 1.85 -8.51 20.06
N ILE A 117 0.71 -8.62 19.38
CA ILE A 117 0.50 -8.04 18.05
C ILE A 117 -0.69 -7.07 18.14
N CYS A 118 -0.49 -5.88 17.59
CA CYS A 118 -1.56 -4.92 17.42
C CYS A 118 -1.88 -4.78 15.94
N SER A 119 -3.14 -4.55 15.59
CA SER A 119 -3.50 -4.07 14.26
C SER A 119 -4.25 -2.75 14.36
N GLY A 120 -4.03 -1.90 13.35
CA GLY A 120 -4.72 -0.63 13.28
C GLY A 120 -4.78 -0.07 11.88
N SER A 121 -5.88 0.63 11.58
CA SER A 121 -5.97 1.44 10.38
C SER A 121 -5.14 2.69 10.54
N LEU A 122 -4.32 3.02 9.54
CA LEU A 122 -3.55 4.27 9.50
C LEU A 122 -4.43 5.52 9.63
N MET A 123 -5.68 5.48 9.14
CA MET A 123 -6.62 6.60 9.20
C MET A 123 -7.00 7.08 10.61
N GLY A 124 -6.79 6.30 11.63
CA GLY A 124 -7.26 6.63 12.97
C GLY A 124 -6.17 6.68 14.02
N ILE A 125 -4.92 6.49 13.65
CA ILE A 125 -3.82 6.57 14.60
C ILE A 125 -3.38 8.03 14.71
N TYR A 126 -3.95 8.74 15.68
CA TYR A 126 -3.49 10.07 16.06
C TYR A 126 -2.33 9.90 17.05
N TYR A 127 -1.10 9.99 16.56
CA TYR A 127 0.10 9.91 17.40
C TYR A 127 0.15 11.00 18.48
N GLU A 128 -0.56 12.12 18.29
CA GLU A 128 -0.70 13.20 19.27
C GLU A 128 -1.49 12.79 20.52
N GLU A 129 -2.36 11.77 20.41
CA GLU A 129 -3.17 11.25 21.52
C GLU A 129 -2.46 10.13 22.32
N ILE A 130 -1.31 9.67 21.84
CA ILE A 130 -0.55 8.60 22.49
C ILE A 130 0.45 9.22 23.47
N GLU A 131 0.26 8.98 24.76
CA GLU A 131 1.13 9.50 25.82
C GLU A 131 2.60 9.06 25.63
N SER A 132 2.83 7.82 25.22
CA SER A 132 4.15 7.30 24.85
C SER A 132 4.04 6.30 23.70
N ASN A 133 4.65 6.60 22.55
CA ASN A 133 4.60 5.73 21.36
C ASN A 133 5.57 4.52 21.43
N ALA A 134 5.98 4.09 22.63
CA ALA A 134 6.88 2.95 22.86
C ALA A 134 8.09 2.92 21.90
N VAL A 135 8.69 4.08 21.61
CA VAL A 135 9.83 4.19 20.69
C VAL A 135 10.97 3.30 21.17
N GLY A 136 11.49 2.45 20.28
CA GLY A 136 12.53 1.48 20.58
C GLY A 136 12.03 0.17 21.24
N PHE A 137 10.76 0.07 21.64
CA PHE A 137 10.17 -1.08 22.33
C PHE A 137 9.09 -1.80 21.50
N LYS A 138 8.92 -1.43 20.25
CA LYS A 138 8.00 -2.05 19.30
C LYS A 138 8.63 -2.15 17.92
N ASP A 139 8.11 -3.06 17.12
CA ASP A 139 8.36 -3.15 15.68
C ASP A 139 7.09 -2.75 14.92
N ASP A 140 7.26 -2.15 13.75
CA ASP A 140 6.16 -1.78 12.86
C ASP A 140 6.26 -2.57 11.55
N PHE A 141 5.12 -3.01 11.04
CA PHE A 141 5.00 -3.64 9.72
C PHE A 141 3.91 -2.94 8.92
N ASP A 142 4.28 -2.38 7.78
CA ASP A 142 3.33 -1.78 6.84
C ASP A 142 2.79 -2.84 5.88
N MET A 143 1.52 -3.17 6.03
CA MET A 143 0.81 -4.11 5.17
C MET A 143 0.07 -3.36 4.07
N PHE A 144 0.13 -3.89 2.86
CA PHE A 144 -0.57 -3.36 1.68
C PHE A 144 -1.67 -4.32 1.21
N SER A 145 -2.48 -3.90 0.24
CA SER A 145 -3.30 -4.82 -0.54
C SER A 145 -2.42 -5.85 -1.25
N MET A 146 -2.98 -6.97 -1.73
CA MET A 146 -2.21 -8.05 -2.36
C MET A 146 -1.39 -7.51 -3.53
N ASP A 147 -0.13 -7.90 -3.61
CA ASP A 147 0.69 -7.65 -4.79
C ASP A 147 0.47 -8.72 -5.87
N PHE A 148 1.12 -8.55 -7.02
CA PHE A 148 0.94 -9.47 -8.14
C PHE A 148 1.40 -10.91 -7.83
N GLU A 149 2.45 -11.08 -7.03
CA GLU A 149 2.91 -12.40 -6.61
C GLU A 149 1.90 -13.09 -5.68
N GLU A 150 1.32 -12.35 -4.72
CA GLU A 150 0.25 -12.86 -3.86
C GLU A 150 -1.02 -13.21 -4.67
N PHE A 151 -1.32 -12.45 -5.72
CA PHE A 151 -2.38 -12.76 -6.67
C PHE A 151 -2.09 -14.03 -7.46
N LEU A 152 -0.85 -14.24 -7.91
CA LEU A 152 -0.42 -15.49 -8.55
C LEU A 152 -0.61 -16.69 -7.61
N TRP A 153 -0.24 -16.54 -6.32
CA TRP A 153 -0.51 -17.59 -5.33
C TRP A 153 -2.00 -17.89 -5.19
N ALA A 154 -2.84 -16.85 -5.16
CA ALA A 154 -4.29 -17.02 -5.10
C ALA A 154 -4.85 -17.75 -6.33
N LYS A 155 -4.27 -17.52 -7.52
CA LYS A 155 -4.60 -18.26 -8.75
C LYS A 155 -4.04 -19.69 -8.81
N GLY A 156 -3.28 -20.13 -7.79
CA GLY A 156 -2.73 -21.48 -7.69
C GLY A 156 -1.34 -21.67 -8.30
N TYR A 157 -0.67 -20.60 -8.72
CA TYR A 157 0.72 -20.70 -9.18
C TYR A 157 1.64 -21.16 -8.06
N GLN A 158 2.47 -22.15 -8.36
CA GLN A 158 3.39 -22.72 -7.39
C GLN A 158 4.68 -21.88 -7.29
N PRO A 159 5.39 -21.91 -6.14
CA PRO A 159 6.61 -21.13 -5.94
C PRO A 159 7.65 -21.30 -7.07
N LYS A 160 7.81 -22.52 -7.57
CA LYS A 160 8.75 -22.81 -8.66
C LYS A 160 8.39 -22.06 -9.96
N GLN A 161 7.11 -21.99 -10.30
CA GLN A 161 6.65 -21.28 -11.52
C GLN A 161 6.94 -19.77 -11.41
N ILE A 162 6.74 -19.21 -10.22
CA ILE A 162 7.04 -17.80 -9.95
C ILE A 162 8.54 -17.54 -9.97
N GLU A 163 9.35 -18.45 -9.40
CA GLU A 163 10.82 -18.38 -9.45
C GLU A 163 11.31 -18.43 -10.90
N ASP A 164 10.74 -19.27 -11.74
CA ASP A 164 11.08 -19.34 -13.16
C ASP A 164 10.76 -18.01 -13.88
N MET A 165 9.62 -17.36 -13.57
CA MET A 165 9.30 -16.01 -14.09
C MET A 165 10.36 -14.98 -13.66
N TYR A 166 10.77 -14.98 -12.39
CA TYR A 166 11.81 -14.09 -11.89
C TYR A 166 13.16 -14.34 -12.54
N ARG A 167 13.48 -15.61 -12.83
CA ARG A 167 14.73 -15.98 -13.50
C ARG A 167 14.83 -15.35 -14.88
N HIS A 168 13.74 -15.33 -15.65
CA HIS A 168 13.71 -14.62 -16.93
C HIS A 168 14.11 -13.15 -16.81
N MET A 169 13.61 -12.47 -15.76
CA MET A 169 13.95 -11.06 -15.52
C MET A 169 15.41 -10.87 -15.09
N VAL A 170 15.94 -11.74 -14.21
CA VAL A 170 17.31 -11.65 -13.71
C VAL A 170 18.31 -11.94 -14.82
N GLU A 171 18.02 -12.94 -15.65
CA GLU A 171 18.89 -13.36 -16.77
C GLU A 171 18.66 -12.50 -18.03
N LEU A 172 17.74 -11.55 -18.00
CA LEU A 172 17.31 -10.74 -19.16
C LEU A 172 16.93 -11.59 -20.37
N LYS A 173 16.34 -12.76 -20.10
CA LYS A 173 15.96 -13.74 -21.12
C LYS A 173 14.48 -13.55 -21.49
N PRO A 174 14.15 -13.39 -22.78
CA PRO A 174 12.76 -13.21 -23.19
C PRO A 174 11.93 -14.44 -22.85
N PHE A 175 10.66 -14.20 -22.48
CA PHE A 175 9.64 -15.24 -22.39
C PHE A 175 9.33 -15.82 -23.78
N SER A 176 8.94 -17.08 -23.84
CA SER A 176 8.27 -17.62 -25.03
C SER A 176 6.93 -16.87 -25.28
N GLN A 177 6.39 -16.97 -26.47
CA GLN A 177 5.12 -16.31 -26.79
C GLN A 177 3.99 -16.78 -25.88
N LEU A 178 3.89 -18.08 -25.60
CA LEU A 178 2.89 -18.64 -24.69
C LEU A 178 3.01 -18.09 -23.26
N GLU A 179 4.24 -18.04 -22.72
CA GLU A 179 4.47 -17.47 -21.39
C GLU A 179 4.08 -16.00 -21.36
N MET A 180 4.51 -15.22 -22.36
CA MET A 180 4.21 -13.80 -22.45
C MET A 180 2.71 -13.54 -22.48
N ASP A 181 1.99 -14.24 -23.35
CA ASP A 181 0.54 -14.09 -23.50
C ASP A 181 -0.18 -14.46 -22.20
N THR A 182 0.21 -15.60 -21.60
CA THR A 182 -0.39 -16.06 -20.33
C THR A 182 -0.15 -15.09 -19.18
N ILE A 183 1.10 -14.63 -19.00
CA ILE A 183 1.45 -13.70 -17.93
C ILE A 183 0.73 -12.37 -18.12
N MET A 184 0.65 -11.87 -19.36
CA MET A 184 -0.03 -10.62 -19.69
C MET A 184 -1.55 -10.70 -19.46
N ASP A 185 -2.18 -11.84 -19.72
CA ASP A 185 -3.59 -12.05 -19.42
C ASP A 185 -3.84 -12.04 -17.90
N VAL A 186 -3.04 -12.78 -17.14
CA VAL A 186 -3.13 -12.79 -15.68
C VAL A 186 -2.83 -11.42 -15.07
N PHE A 187 -1.88 -10.67 -15.65
CA PHE A 187 -1.58 -9.32 -15.20
C PHE A 187 -2.71 -8.33 -15.50
N ARG A 188 -3.41 -8.47 -16.65
CA ARG A 188 -4.62 -7.70 -16.94
C ARG A 188 -5.76 -8.00 -15.96
N ASP A 189 -5.92 -9.27 -15.59
CA ASP A 189 -6.88 -9.65 -14.54
C ASP A 189 -6.54 -8.92 -13.24
N TYR A 190 -5.28 -8.98 -12.80
CA TYR A 190 -4.83 -8.30 -11.59
C TYR A 190 -5.01 -6.77 -11.65
N MET A 191 -4.66 -6.12 -12.77
CA MET A 191 -4.89 -4.68 -12.93
C MET A 191 -6.37 -4.31 -12.82
N SER A 192 -7.26 -5.18 -13.35
CA SER A 192 -8.70 -4.95 -13.35
C SER A 192 -9.34 -5.15 -11.97
N LEU A 193 -8.83 -6.12 -11.19
CA LEU A 193 -9.34 -6.46 -9.86
C LEU A 193 -8.68 -5.63 -8.77
N GLY A 194 -7.42 -5.24 -8.96
CA GLY A 194 -6.57 -4.77 -7.89
C GLY A 194 -6.16 -5.89 -6.93
N GLY A 195 -5.61 -5.49 -5.78
CA GLY A 195 -5.13 -6.39 -4.75
C GLY A 195 -5.99 -6.41 -3.47
N MET A 196 -7.19 -5.83 -3.47
CA MET A 196 -8.08 -5.90 -2.30
C MET A 196 -8.51 -7.34 -2.04
N PRO A 197 -8.18 -7.93 -0.85
CA PRO A 197 -8.32 -9.38 -0.64
C PRO A 197 -9.73 -9.92 -0.84
N GLU A 198 -10.76 -9.15 -0.50
CA GLU A 198 -12.15 -9.56 -0.67
C GLU A 198 -12.53 -9.64 -2.15
N VAL A 199 -12.07 -8.69 -2.96
CA VAL A 199 -12.27 -8.69 -4.42
C VAL A 199 -11.55 -9.87 -5.07
N VAL A 200 -10.28 -10.07 -4.72
CA VAL A 200 -9.49 -11.21 -5.21
C VAL A 200 -10.14 -12.54 -4.80
N LYS A 201 -10.57 -12.65 -3.53
CA LYS A 201 -11.24 -13.84 -3.04
C LYS A 201 -12.52 -14.14 -3.81
N MET A 202 -13.38 -13.14 -4.03
CA MET A 202 -14.61 -13.28 -4.82
C MET A 202 -14.32 -13.79 -6.22
N TYR A 203 -13.32 -13.21 -6.90
CA TYR A 203 -12.90 -13.65 -8.23
C TYR A 203 -12.41 -15.11 -8.25
N ILE A 204 -11.60 -15.51 -7.28
CA ILE A 204 -11.06 -16.88 -7.18
C ILE A 204 -12.17 -17.89 -6.87
N ASP A 205 -13.04 -17.57 -5.92
CA ASP A 205 -14.14 -18.47 -5.50
C ASP A 205 -15.18 -18.65 -6.62
N ASN A 206 -15.49 -17.61 -7.37
CA ASN A 206 -16.47 -17.64 -8.45
C ASN A 206 -15.90 -18.14 -9.79
N GLY A 207 -14.60 -18.01 -10.01
CA GLY A 207 -13.95 -18.29 -11.29
C GLY A 207 -14.28 -17.29 -12.41
N HIS A 208 -14.91 -16.15 -12.08
CA HIS A 208 -15.27 -15.09 -13.02
C HIS A 208 -15.37 -13.72 -12.34
N PHE A 209 -15.45 -12.63 -13.13
CA PHE A 209 -15.46 -11.25 -12.64
C PHE A 209 -16.81 -10.76 -12.08
N GLY A 210 -17.89 -11.52 -12.25
CA GLY A 210 -19.22 -11.09 -11.80
C GLY A 210 -19.26 -10.68 -10.33
N GLY A 211 -19.77 -9.48 -10.05
CA GLY A 211 -19.87 -8.90 -8.71
C GLY A 211 -18.59 -8.20 -8.20
N THR A 212 -17.46 -8.34 -8.88
CA THR A 212 -16.19 -7.76 -8.41
C THR A 212 -16.16 -6.25 -8.55
N LEU A 213 -16.73 -5.69 -9.62
CA LEU A 213 -16.79 -4.24 -9.84
C LEU A 213 -17.71 -3.55 -8.81
N GLU A 214 -18.85 -4.15 -8.51
CA GLU A 214 -19.78 -3.68 -7.49
C GLU A 214 -19.10 -3.66 -6.12
N LEU A 215 -18.35 -4.72 -5.80
CA LEU A 215 -17.58 -4.79 -4.55
C LEU A 215 -16.47 -3.73 -4.50
N GLN A 216 -15.72 -3.54 -5.59
CA GLN A 216 -14.70 -2.47 -5.67
C GLN A 216 -15.31 -1.08 -5.48
N ARG A 217 -16.50 -0.82 -6.05
CA ARG A 217 -17.24 0.43 -5.86
C ARG A 217 -17.73 0.60 -4.43
N GLN A 218 -18.15 -0.48 -3.79
CA GLN A 218 -18.51 -0.43 -2.38
C GLN A 218 -17.28 -0.09 -1.53
N LEU A 219 -16.14 -0.71 -1.78
CA LEU A 219 -14.88 -0.40 -1.10
C LEU A 219 -14.49 1.08 -1.26
N LEU A 220 -14.65 1.63 -2.46
CA LEU A 220 -14.38 3.05 -2.72
C LEU A 220 -15.26 3.98 -1.87
N LYS A 221 -16.58 3.67 -1.77
CA LYS A 221 -17.51 4.39 -0.89
C LYS A 221 -17.15 4.25 0.59
N ASP A 222 -16.77 3.05 1.02
CA ASP A 222 -16.34 2.79 2.40
C ASP A 222 -15.12 3.66 2.77
N TYR A 223 -14.17 3.83 1.84
CA TYR A 223 -13.04 4.76 2.03
C TYR A 223 -13.47 6.21 2.14
N GLU A 224 -14.42 6.67 1.33
CA GLU A 224 -14.98 8.03 1.40
C GLU A 224 -15.71 8.27 2.73
N GLU A 225 -16.47 7.28 3.20
CA GLU A 225 -17.15 7.33 4.53
C GLU A 225 -16.12 7.37 5.66
N ASP A 226 -15.06 6.58 5.58
CA ASP A 226 -13.98 6.60 6.57
C ASP A 226 -13.21 7.92 6.59
N ILE A 227 -12.88 8.49 5.44
CA ILE A 227 -12.31 9.83 5.34
C ILE A 227 -13.21 10.83 6.07
N THR A 228 -14.52 10.75 5.81
CA THR A 228 -15.52 11.64 6.45
C THR A 228 -15.58 11.43 7.98
N LYS A 229 -15.43 10.21 8.45
CA LYS A 229 -15.51 9.83 9.87
C LYS A 229 -14.30 10.27 10.68
N TYR A 230 -13.10 10.10 10.11
CA TYR A 230 -11.82 10.32 10.82
C TYR A 230 -11.23 11.71 10.62
N ALA A 231 -11.63 12.43 9.58
CA ALA A 231 -11.17 13.80 9.34
C ALA A 231 -11.76 14.80 10.35
N LYS A 232 -10.96 15.82 10.70
CA LYS A 232 -11.47 16.98 11.43
C LYS A 232 -12.57 17.68 10.61
N GLN A 233 -13.58 18.23 11.25
CA GLN A 233 -14.77 18.79 10.58
C GLN A 233 -14.40 19.82 9.48
N THR A 234 -13.37 20.64 9.73
CA THR A 234 -12.89 21.69 8.81
C THR A 234 -12.22 21.15 7.54
N ASP A 235 -11.78 19.91 7.54
CA ASP A 235 -10.94 19.35 6.47
C ASP A 235 -11.67 18.31 5.61
N LYS A 236 -12.85 17.81 6.05
CA LYS A 236 -13.61 16.77 5.36
C LYS A 236 -13.88 17.07 3.88
N ALA A 237 -14.37 18.27 3.59
CA ALA A 237 -14.67 18.67 2.22
C ALA A 237 -13.42 18.71 1.34
N LYS A 238 -12.28 19.15 1.90
CA LYS A 238 -11.00 19.18 1.18
C LYS A 238 -10.47 17.78 0.90
N LEU A 239 -10.52 16.92 1.90
CA LEU A 239 -10.06 15.51 1.79
C LEU A 239 -10.86 14.75 0.73
N LEU A 240 -12.20 14.85 0.79
CA LEU A 240 -13.07 14.24 -0.21
C LEU A 240 -12.84 14.82 -1.60
N ALA A 241 -12.70 16.16 -1.71
CA ALA A 241 -12.40 16.81 -2.97
C ALA A 241 -11.06 16.35 -3.57
N VAL A 242 -10.03 16.16 -2.75
CA VAL A 242 -8.76 15.61 -3.21
C VAL A 242 -8.93 14.17 -3.70
N TYR A 243 -9.55 13.31 -2.89
CA TYR A 243 -9.68 11.89 -3.17
C TYR A 243 -10.52 11.60 -4.42
N SER A 244 -11.67 12.25 -4.55
CA SER A 244 -12.61 12.03 -5.67
C SER A 244 -12.11 12.54 -7.04
N HIS A 245 -11.10 13.43 -7.06
CA HIS A 245 -10.57 13.98 -8.31
C HIS A 245 -9.29 13.30 -8.82
N ILE A 246 -8.79 12.26 -8.13
CA ILE A 246 -7.54 11.58 -8.53
C ILE A 246 -7.65 11.04 -9.95
N SER A 247 -8.69 10.26 -10.27
CA SER A 247 -8.91 9.71 -11.62
C SER A 247 -8.99 10.80 -12.69
N THR A 248 -9.68 11.91 -12.40
CA THR A 248 -9.81 13.04 -13.33
C THR A 248 -8.46 13.66 -13.70
N PHE A 249 -7.52 13.77 -12.74
CA PHE A 249 -6.19 14.33 -13.02
C PHE A 249 -5.26 13.33 -13.71
N LEU A 250 -5.36 12.05 -13.36
CA LEU A 250 -4.60 11.00 -14.02
C LEU A 250 -4.96 10.85 -15.50
N ALA A 251 -6.19 11.17 -15.86
CA ALA A 251 -6.68 11.12 -17.25
C ALA A 251 -6.21 12.27 -18.15
N LYS A 252 -5.54 13.29 -17.60
CA LYS A 252 -5.06 14.45 -18.37
C LYS A 252 -3.66 14.18 -18.94
N ASP A 253 -3.33 14.84 -20.04
CA ASP A 253 -1.97 14.82 -20.60
C ASP A 253 -0.95 15.36 -19.59
N ASN A 254 -1.31 16.41 -18.85
CA ASN A 254 -0.55 16.87 -17.70
C ASN A 254 -1.15 16.32 -16.41
N LYS A 255 -0.61 15.22 -15.94
CA LYS A 255 -1.05 14.49 -14.73
C LYS A 255 -0.70 15.17 -13.42
N LYS A 256 -0.11 16.37 -13.46
CA LYS A 256 0.11 17.21 -12.27
C LYS A 256 -1.22 17.42 -11.54
N TYR A 257 -1.26 17.11 -10.26
CA TYR A 257 -2.42 17.36 -9.43
C TYR A 257 -2.56 18.89 -9.19
N GLN A 258 -3.64 19.49 -9.67
CA GLN A 258 -3.84 20.95 -9.67
C GLN A 258 -5.05 21.30 -8.79
N ILE A 259 -4.80 21.60 -7.54
CA ILE A 259 -5.82 21.95 -6.54
C ILE A 259 -6.68 23.14 -6.98
N THR A 260 -6.09 24.11 -7.68
CA THR A 260 -6.82 25.28 -8.20
C THR A 260 -7.94 24.92 -9.20
N LYS A 261 -7.91 23.72 -9.76
CA LYS A 261 -8.93 23.21 -10.68
C LYS A 261 -10.04 22.40 -9.99
N ILE A 262 -9.86 22.06 -8.72
CA ILE A 262 -10.85 21.33 -7.92
C ILE A 262 -11.89 22.28 -7.34
N ALA A 263 -11.41 23.42 -6.79
CA ALA A 263 -12.27 24.41 -6.19
C ALA A 263 -11.86 25.81 -6.64
N LYS A 264 -12.82 26.61 -7.08
CA LYS A 264 -12.60 28.00 -7.52
C LYS A 264 -11.98 28.81 -6.40
N GLY A 265 -10.79 29.39 -6.64
CA GLY A 265 -10.05 30.17 -5.64
C GLY A 265 -9.23 29.36 -4.64
N ALA A 266 -9.20 28.02 -4.73
CA ALA A 266 -8.38 27.18 -3.86
C ALA A 266 -6.88 27.44 -4.08
N ARG A 267 -6.11 27.43 -2.98
CA ARG A 267 -4.65 27.55 -2.99
C ARG A 267 -4.00 26.25 -2.54
N ASN A 268 -2.89 25.86 -3.17
CA ASN A 268 -2.17 24.63 -2.82
C ASN A 268 -1.92 24.52 -1.30
N ARG A 269 -1.46 25.58 -0.65
CA ARG A 269 -1.18 25.60 0.79
C ARG A 269 -2.34 25.20 1.69
N GLU A 270 -3.58 25.37 1.22
CA GLU A 270 -4.80 25.04 2.00
C GLU A 270 -5.17 23.57 1.94
N TYR A 271 -4.57 22.82 1.01
CA TYR A 271 -4.83 21.40 0.74
C TYR A 271 -3.62 20.49 1.04
N VAL A 272 -2.44 21.06 1.34
CA VAL A 272 -1.24 20.27 1.67
C VAL A 272 -1.56 19.29 2.81
N GLY A 273 -2.15 19.78 3.91
CA GLY A 273 -2.55 18.92 5.03
C GLY A 273 -3.55 17.83 4.65
N ALA A 274 -4.43 18.07 3.65
CA ALA A 274 -5.34 17.05 3.15
C ALA A 274 -4.61 15.96 2.37
N VAL A 275 -3.63 16.31 1.54
CA VAL A 275 -2.80 15.36 0.79
C VAL A 275 -1.94 14.54 1.75
N ASP A 276 -1.29 15.19 2.72
CA ASP A 276 -0.46 14.52 3.72
C ASP A 276 -1.30 13.54 4.56
N TRP A 277 -2.49 13.96 5.01
CA TRP A 277 -3.39 13.10 5.76
C TRP A 277 -3.80 11.85 4.96
N LEU A 278 -4.19 12.00 3.68
CA LEU A 278 -4.55 10.88 2.81
C LEU A 278 -3.37 9.93 2.56
N LYS A 279 -2.17 10.49 2.41
CA LYS A 279 -0.92 9.72 2.28
C LYS A 279 -0.62 8.92 3.55
N GLU A 280 -0.68 9.57 4.72
CA GLU A 280 -0.46 8.93 6.03
C GLU A 280 -1.55 7.89 6.34
N ALA A 281 -2.78 8.14 5.92
CA ALA A 281 -3.88 7.17 5.98
C ALA A 281 -3.67 5.94 5.09
N GLY A 282 -2.69 5.98 4.18
CA GLY A 282 -2.35 4.89 3.28
C GLY A 282 -3.37 4.65 2.17
N VAL A 283 -4.21 5.66 1.85
CA VAL A 283 -5.26 5.53 0.82
C VAL A 283 -4.85 6.11 -0.54
N ILE A 284 -3.76 6.88 -0.55
CA ILE A 284 -3.14 7.39 -1.77
C ILE A 284 -1.62 7.19 -1.75
N ASN A 285 -1.05 7.15 -2.96
CA ASN A 285 0.38 7.25 -3.17
C ASN A 285 0.70 8.61 -3.80
N VAL A 286 1.65 9.33 -3.22
CA VAL A 286 2.10 10.63 -3.72
C VAL A 286 3.42 10.45 -4.45
N CYS A 287 3.49 10.93 -5.70
CA CYS A 287 4.70 10.94 -6.51
C CYS A 287 5.12 12.37 -6.74
N TYR A 288 6.28 12.79 -6.20
CA TYR A 288 6.77 14.16 -6.24
C TYR A 288 7.67 14.41 -7.44
N CYS A 289 7.59 15.61 -8.01
CA CYS A 289 8.50 16.02 -9.07
C CYS A 289 9.89 16.32 -8.50
N LEU A 290 10.94 15.75 -9.08
CA LEU A 290 12.31 16.09 -8.74
C LEU A 290 12.64 17.51 -9.21
N ASN A 291 13.47 18.24 -8.45
CA ASN A 291 14.05 19.50 -8.90
C ASN A 291 15.07 19.26 -10.02
N ASN A 292 15.96 18.29 -9.79
CA ASN A 292 17.01 17.88 -10.73
C ASN A 292 17.08 16.34 -10.80
N VAL A 293 17.60 15.85 -11.92
CA VAL A 293 17.83 14.40 -12.11
C VAL A 293 19.21 14.05 -11.55
N GLU A 294 19.29 13.98 -10.21
CA GLU A 294 20.53 13.71 -9.48
C GLU A 294 20.25 13.07 -8.12
N LEU A 295 21.25 12.45 -7.52
CA LEU A 295 21.19 11.94 -6.15
C LEU A 295 21.64 13.02 -5.14
N PRO A 296 21.12 13.02 -3.89
CA PRO A 296 20.11 12.08 -3.36
C PRO A 296 18.68 12.46 -3.74
N LEU A 297 17.79 11.49 -3.86
CA LEU A 297 16.37 11.74 -4.15
C LEU A 297 15.65 12.47 -3.02
N LYS A 298 15.89 12.06 -1.75
CA LYS A 298 15.31 12.71 -0.56
C LYS A 298 15.90 14.14 -0.44
N GLY A 299 15.00 15.13 -0.37
CA GLY A 299 15.39 16.55 -0.32
C GLY A 299 15.53 17.22 -1.69
N ASN A 300 15.55 16.45 -2.79
CA ASN A 300 15.68 16.97 -4.16
C ASN A 300 14.34 16.90 -4.91
N TYR A 301 13.27 17.42 -4.30
CA TYR A 301 11.94 17.41 -4.92
C TYR A 301 11.14 18.67 -4.59
N MET A 302 10.16 18.97 -5.43
CA MET A 302 9.19 20.04 -5.24
C MET A 302 7.99 19.54 -4.46
N ALA A 303 7.78 20.07 -3.25
CA ALA A 303 6.70 19.64 -2.37
C ALA A 303 5.28 20.00 -2.89
N ASP A 304 5.18 21.01 -3.74
CA ASP A 304 3.94 21.51 -4.32
C ASP A 304 3.69 21.02 -5.77
N TYR A 305 4.58 20.17 -6.28
CA TYR A 305 4.43 19.59 -7.61
C TYR A 305 4.45 18.06 -7.54
N TYR A 306 3.27 17.45 -7.59
CA TYR A 306 3.09 16.01 -7.43
C TYR A 306 1.97 15.46 -8.32
N LYS A 307 2.01 14.14 -8.53
CA LYS A 307 0.94 13.29 -9.04
C LYS A 307 0.36 12.50 -7.87
N LEU A 308 -0.94 12.18 -7.92
CA LEU A 308 -1.61 11.33 -6.94
C LEU A 308 -2.08 10.06 -7.62
N TYR A 309 -1.85 8.92 -6.97
CA TYR A 309 -2.31 7.61 -7.38
C TYR A 309 -3.18 6.99 -6.29
N TYR A 310 -4.14 6.17 -6.66
CA TYR A 310 -4.80 5.29 -5.69
C TYR A 310 -3.80 4.27 -5.16
N HIS A 311 -3.95 3.88 -3.89
CA HIS A 311 -3.11 2.86 -3.26
C HIS A 311 -3.35 1.45 -3.82
N ASP A 312 -4.46 1.26 -4.53
CA ASP A 312 -4.85 0.02 -5.21
C ASP A 312 -5.48 0.34 -6.56
N THR A 313 -5.00 -0.32 -7.62
CA THR A 313 -5.44 -0.04 -8.99
C THR A 313 -6.88 -0.47 -9.24
N GLY A 314 -7.39 -1.47 -8.52
CA GLY A 314 -8.80 -1.84 -8.57
C GLY A 314 -9.74 -0.71 -8.14
N LEU A 315 -9.32 0.15 -7.20
CA LEU A 315 -10.08 1.33 -6.81
C LEU A 315 -10.06 2.43 -7.88
N LEU A 316 -8.94 2.57 -8.60
CA LEU A 316 -8.91 3.44 -9.79
C LEU A 316 -9.92 2.97 -10.84
N ILE A 317 -9.97 1.67 -11.14
CA ILE A 317 -10.94 1.08 -12.08
C ILE A 317 -12.37 1.34 -11.59
N ALA A 318 -12.65 1.13 -10.31
CA ALA A 318 -13.97 1.38 -9.72
C ALA A 318 -14.44 2.84 -9.81
N SER A 319 -13.51 3.79 -9.87
CA SER A 319 -13.79 5.23 -10.02
C SER A 319 -14.10 5.67 -11.46
N LEU A 320 -13.98 4.75 -12.44
CA LEU A 320 -14.28 4.99 -13.85
C LEU A 320 -15.69 4.52 -14.22
N ASP A 321 -16.00 4.55 -15.52
CA ASP A 321 -17.28 4.10 -16.08
C ASP A 321 -17.54 2.60 -15.83
N GLU A 322 -18.80 2.15 -16.03
CA GLU A 322 -19.19 0.78 -15.72
C GLU A 322 -18.45 -0.27 -16.55
N GLU A 323 -18.12 0.07 -17.77
CA GLU A 323 -17.46 -0.81 -18.72
C GLU A 323 -15.93 -0.87 -18.55
N ALA A 324 -15.34 -0.02 -17.71
CA ALA A 324 -13.89 0.14 -17.61
C ALA A 324 -13.15 -1.17 -17.26
N GLN A 325 -13.73 -1.99 -16.39
CA GLN A 325 -13.13 -3.29 -16.00
C GLN A 325 -13.10 -4.25 -17.20
N GLU A 326 -14.21 -4.38 -17.93
CA GLU A 326 -14.30 -5.25 -19.10
C GLU A 326 -13.43 -4.75 -20.25
N ASP A 327 -13.44 -3.45 -20.49
CA ASP A 327 -12.64 -2.81 -21.53
C ASP A 327 -11.13 -3.00 -21.29
N LEU A 328 -10.68 -2.91 -20.05
CA LEU A 328 -9.28 -3.17 -19.71
C LEU A 328 -8.90 -4.64 -19.98
N ARG A 329 -9.74 -5.58 -19.59
CA ARG A 329 -9.55 -7.02 -19.84
C ARG A 329 -9.53 -7.33 -21.33
N ALA A 330 -10.45 -6.76 -22.09
CA ALA A 330 -10.51 -6.90 -23.54
C ALA A 330 -9.40 -6.14 -24.28
N ASN A 331 -8.48 -5.49 -23.55
CA ASN A 331 -7.38 -4.68 -24.09
C ASN A 331 -7.87 -3.60 -25.08
N LYS A 332 -9.07 -3.06 -24.86
CA LYS A 332 -9.61 -1.98 -25.69
C LYS A 332 -8.80 -0.69 -25.54
N ASN A 333 -9.00 0.24 -26.45
CA ASN A 333 -8.29 1.53 -26.39
C ASN A 333 -8.97 2.50 -25.42
N PHE A 334 -8.39 2.68 -24.25
CA PHE A 334 -8.83 3.66 -23.24
C PHE A 334 -8.35 5.11 -23.48
N GLY A 335 -7.70 5.38 -24.62
CA GLY A 335 -7.10 6.71 -24.83
C GLY A 335 -6.05 7.04 -23.76
N THR A 336 -6.20 8.20 -23.12
CA THR A 336 -5.29 8.69 -22.04
C THR A 336 -5.41 7.90 -20.75
N TYR A 337 -6.59 7.32 -20.44
CA TYR A 337 -6.79 6.50 -19.23
C TYR A 337 -5.92 5.26 -19.18
N LYS A 338 -5.61 4.65 -20.33
CA LYS A 338 -4.73 3.48 -20.37
C LYS A 338 -3.36 3.78 -19.76
N GLY A 339 -2.77 4.92 -20.12
CA GLY A 339 -1.52 5.37 -19.51
C GLY A 339 -1.64 5.64 -18.01
N ALA A 340 -2.79 6.19 -17.56
CA ALA A 340 -3.05 6.44 -16.15
C ALA A 340 -3.10 5.16 -15.32
N ILE A 341 -3.78 4.12 -15.83
CA ILE A 341 -3.88 2.82 -15.17
C ILE A 341 -2.50 2.16 -15.03
N TYR A 342 -1.70 2.19 -16.11
CA TYR A 342 -0.34 1.64 -16.09
C TYR A 342 0.61 2.41 -15.16
N GLU A 343 0.51 3.73 -15.08
CA GLU A 343 1.29 4.49 -14.10
C GLU A 343 0.83 4.21 -12.67
N ASN A 344 -0.50 4.10 -12.43
CA ASN A 344 -1.01 3.78 -11.09
C ASN A 344 -0.50 2.42 -10.61
N ILE A 345 -0.59 1.36 -11.46
CA ILE A 345 -0.13 0.02 -11.06
C ILE A 345 1.38 -0.02 -10.81
N VAL A 346 2.19 0.68 -11.60
CA VAL A 346 3.64 0.75 -11.38
C VAL A 346 3.94 1.51 -10.09
N GLY A 347 3.29 2.65 -9.84
CA GLY A 347 3.42 3.39 -8.58
C GLY A 347 3.02 2.55 -7.36
N GLU A 348 1.92 1.81 -7.46
CA GLU A 348 1.47 0.87 -6.46
C GLU A 348 2.50 -0.24 -6.20
N MET A 349 3.03 -0.87 -7.27
CA MET A 349 4.05 -1.94 -7.16
C MET A 349 5.34 -1.43 -6.53
N LEU A 350 5.80 -0.23 -6.88
CA LEU A 350 6.96 0.40 -6.25
C LEU A 350 6.74 0.61 -4.74
N ARG A 351 5.56 1.10 -4.34
CA ARG A 351 5.21 1.23 -2.92
C ARG A 351 5.22 -0.11 -2.19
N LYS A 352 4.61 -1.14 -2.76
CA LYS A 352 4.59 -2.51 -2.22
C LYS A 352 5.97 -3.15 -2.17
N SER A 353 6.91 -2.70 -3.00
CA SER A 353 8.31 -3.13 -3.02
C SER A 353 9.21 -2.37 -2.03
N GLY A 354 8.65 -1.48 -1.20
CA GLY A 354 9.37 -0.80 -0.12
C GLY A 354 9.88 0.61 -0.45
N TYR A 355 9.56 1.16 -1.61
CA TYR A 355 9.87 2.56 -1.88
C TYR A 355 8.88 3.47 -1.13
N GLU A 356 9.32 4.05 0.00
CA GLU A 356 8.48 4.90 0.85
C GLU A 356 7.95 6.14 0.13
N GLN A 357 8.69 6.68 -0.82
CA GLN A 357 8.35 7.88 -1.58
C GLN A 357 8.64 7.67 -3.06
N LEU A 358 7.69 8.10 -3.90
CA LEU A 358 7.81 8.02 -5.35
C LEU A 358 8.24 9.35 -5.92
N TYR A 359 9.00 9.31 -7.01
CA TYR A 359 9.51 10.47 -7.69
C TYR A 359 9.31 10.35 -9.19
N PHE A 360 8.99 11.49 -9.85
CA PHE A 360 8.98 11.66 -11.30
C PHE A 360 9.77 12.91 -11.67
N TYR A 361 9.98 13.15 -12.95
CA TYR A 361 10.60 14.38 -13.42
C TYR A 361 9.87 14.94 -14.63
N LYS A 362 9.71 16.26 -14.66
CA LYS A 362 9.14 16.96 -15.79
C LYS A 362 9.80 18.32 -15.96
N ARG A 363 10.27 18.58 -17.19
CA ARG A 363 10.80 19.87 -17.63
C ARG A 363 10.18 20.22 -18.97
N GLU A 364 9.83 21.50 -19.16
CA GLU A 364 9.16 21.96 -20.37
C GLU A 364 10.15 22.34 -21.48
N ASN A 365 11.29 22.97 -21.14
CA ASN A 365 12.27 23.46 -22.11
C ASN A 365 13.71 23.03 -21.79
N PRO A 366 14.35 22.18 -22.59
CA PRO A 366 13.73 21.27 -23.59
C PRO A 366 12.82 20.24 -22.90
N ALA A 367 11.78 19.83 -23.60
CA ALA A 367 10.78 18.90 -23.04
C ALA A 367 11.42 17.56 -22.63
N LEU A 368 11.27 17.23 -21.36
CA LEU A 368 11.74 15.97 -20.79
C LEU A 368 10.75 15.52 -19.69
N GLU A 369 10.18 14.35 -19.83
CA GLU A 369 9.28 13.78 -18.83
C GLU A 369 9.64 12.33 -18.59
N MET A 370 9.67 11.92 -17.30
CA MET A 370 9.94 10.56 -16.86
C MET A 370 8.96 10.18 -15.78
N ASP A 371 8.34 9.02 -15.90
CA ASP A 371 7.23 8.62 -15.04
C ASP A 371 7.65 8.29 -13.61
N PHE A 372 8.77 7.56 -13.43
CA PHE A 372 9.31 7.28 -12.11
C PHE A 372 10.84 7.29 -12.10
N PHE A 373 11.38 7.45 -10.90
CA PHE A 373 12.79 7.25 -10.60
C PHE A 373 12.94 6.34 -9.39
N VAL A 374 13.81 5.36 -9.51
CA VAL A 374 14.24 4.50 -8.42
C VAL A 374 15.76 4.58 -8.25
N ARG A 375 16.23 4.22 -7.08
CA ARG A 375 17.66 4.20 -6.79
C ARG A 375 18.15 2.79 -6.63
N ASP A 376 19.28 2.49 -7.28
CA ASP A 376 20.07 1.28 -7.05
C ASP A 376 21.49 1.69 -6.66
N ALA A 377 21.92 1.34 -5.43
CA ALA A 377 23.23 1.68 -4.88
C ALA A 377 23.67 3.12 -5.24
N ASN A 378 24.50 3.26 -6.27
CA ASN A 378 25.09 4.51 -6.75
C ASN A 378 24.46 5.04 -8.05
N SER A 379 23.38 4.47 -8.52
CA SER A 379 22.74 4.84 -9.77
C SER A 379 21.31 5.32 -9.55
N LEU A 380 20.95 6.31 -10.34
CA LEU A 380 19.57 6.78 -10.48
C LEU A 380 18.98 6.14 -11.73
N ILE A 381 17.90 5.40 -11.55
CA ILE A 381 17.28 4.62 -12.63
C ILE A 381 15.95 5.27 -13.01
N PRO A 382 15.87 5.94 -14.17
CA PRO A 382 14.60 6.38 -14.72
C PRO A 382 13.77 5.18 -15.17
N VAL A 383 12.46 5.22 -14.86
CA VAL A 383 11.49 4.21 -15.25
C VAL A 383 10.41 4.88 -16.10
N GLU A 384 10.31 4.48 -17.35
CA GLU A 384 9.31 4.94 -18.29
C GLU A 384 8.21 3.90 -18.48
N VAL A 385 6.96 4.30 -18.29
CA VAL A 385 5.79 3.42 -18.39
C VAL A 385 5.05 3.71 -19.70
N LYS A 386 4.91 2.71 -20.54
CA LYS A 386 4.25 2.84 -21.85
C LYS A 386 3.09 1.87 -22.00
N ALA A 387 1.90 2.41 -22.21
CA ALA A 387 0.71 1.63 -22.54
C ALA A 387 0.64 1.20 -24.02
N LYS A 388 1.53 1.72 -24.87
CA LYS A 388 1.68 1.39 -26.29
C LYS A 388 3.17 1.33 -26.65
N ASP A 389 3.53 0.70 -27.75
CA ASP A 389 4.91 0.66 -28.23
C ASP A 389 5.29 1.98 -28.90
N ASN A 390 5.48 3.01 -28.09
CA ASN A 390 5.89 4.34 -28.54
C ASN A 390 7.40 4.56 -28.29
N ALA A 391 7.95 5.57 -28.98
CA ALA A 391 9.32 6.00 -28.78
C ALA A 391 9.60 6.44 -27.33
N THR A 392 10.83 6.23 -26.90
CA THR A 392 11.35 6.53 -25.55
C THR A 392 12.36 7.67 -25.60
N ALA A 393 12.03 8.76 -26.28
CA ALA A 393 12.97 9.89 -26.47
C ALA A 393 13.48 10.46 -25.14
N SER A 394 12.60 10.64 -24.15
CA SER A 394 12.98 11.15 -22.83
C SER A 394 13.95 10.22 -22.11
N LEU A 395 13.68 8.90 -22.11
CA LEU A 395 14.56 7.90 -21.49
C LEU A 395 15.92 7.88 -22.17
N ASN A 396 15.95 7.86 -23.50
CA ASN A 396 17.20 7.89 -24.27
C ASN A 396 18.01 9.15 -24.03
N ASN A 397 17.38 10.31 -23.89
CA ASN A 397 18.05 11.55 -23.59
C ASN A 397 18.66 11.53 -22.18
N LEU A 398 17.96 11.01 -21.19
CA LEU A 398 18.49 10.88 -19.82
C LEU A 398 19.73 9.99 -19.75
N ILE A 399 19.77 8.88 -20.52
CA ILE A 399 20.90 7.95 -20.54
C ILE A 399 22.10 8.50 -21.31
N LYS A 400 21.84 9.27 -22.39
CA LYS A 400 22.91 9.72 -23.30
C LYS A 400 23.52 11.07 -22.94
N TRP A 401 22.87 11.88 -22.10
CA TRP A 401 23.36 13.21 -21.78
C TRP A 401 24.33 13.19 -20.60
N ASP A 402 25.51 13.74 -20.80
CA ASP A 402 26.54 13.91 -19.76
C ASP A 402 26.08 14.77 -18.58
N SER A 403 24.98 15.50 -18.77
CA SER A 403 24.33 16.32 -17.73
C SER A 403 23.70 15.47 -16.59
N TYR A 404 23.57 14.16 -16.77
CA TYR A 404 22.95 13.25 -15.79
C TYR A 404 23.91 12.11 -15.41
N PRO A 405 25.01 12.40 -14.71
CA PRO A 405 26.08 11.43 -14.46
C PRO A 405 25.64 10.25 -13.57
N ASP A 406 24.57 10.42 -12.77
CA ASP A 406 24.02 9.37 -11.93
C ASP A 406 23.15 8.36 -12.71
N VAL A 407 22.74 8.70 -13.94
CA VAL A 407 21.90 7.85 -14.80
C VAL A 407 22.79 7.05 -15.74
N LYS A 408 22.91 5.74 -15.47
CA LYS A 408 23.72 4.82 -16.29
C LYS A 408 22.88 3.97 -17.23
N TYR A 409 21.69 3.62 -16.83
CA TYR A 409 20.70 2.87 -17.60
C TYR A 409 19.30 3.26 -17.14
N GLY A 410 18.28 2.80 -17.84
CA GLY A 410 16.89 3.04 -17.47
C GLY A 410 16.03 1.85 -17.82
N ILE A 411 14.80 1.84 -17.29
CA ILE A 411 13.84 0.78 -17.46
C ILE A 411 12.66 1.30 -18.27
N LYS A 412 12.29 0.59 -19.34
CA LYS A 412 11.04 0.78 -20.05
C LYS A 412 10.10 -0.35 -19.71
N LEU A 413 8.98 -0.03 -19.07
CA LEU A 413 7.90 -0.97 -18.79
C LEU A 413 6.79 -0.81 -19.85
N GLY A 414 6.41 -1.92 -20.47
CA GLY A 414 5.40 -1.92 -21.53
C GLY A 414 5.07 -3.32 -22.01
N TYR A 415 4.49 -3.42 -23.20
CA TYR A 415 4.05 -4.70 -23.78
C TYR A 415 5.16 -5.53 -24.43
N LYS A 416 6.35 -5.01 -24.53
CA LYS A 416 7.45 -5.78 -25.12
C LYS A 416 7.96 -6.82 -24.15
N ASN A 417 8.46 -7.90 -24.70
CA ASN A 417 9.13 -8.95 -23.94
C ASN A 417 10.42 -8.42 -23.29
N ILE A 418 10.92 -9.17 -22.32
CA ILE A 418 12.19 -8.85 -21.64
C ILE A 418 13.31 -8.77 -22.69
N GLY A 419 14.11 -7.73 -22.60
CA GLY A 419 15.26 -7.53 -23.47
C GLY A 419 16.10 -6.35 -23.04
N TRP A 420 17.29 -6.26 -23.58
CA TRP A 420 18.24 -5.15 -23.41
C TRP A 420 18.47 -4.47 -24.75
N ASN A 421 18.45 -3.13 -24.76
CA ASN A 421 18.69 -2.30 -25.96
C ASN A 421 19.94 -1.45 -25.75
#